data_5ea9d8948951586b9cbeff9d3ddcd845
#
_entry.id   5ea9d8948951586b9cbeff9d3ddcd845
#
_cell.length_a   1.000
_cell.length_b   1.000
_cell.length_c   1.000
_cell.angle_alpha   90.00
_cell.angle_beta   90.00
_cell.angle_gamma   90.00
#
_symmetry.space_group_name_H-M   'P 1'
#
loop_
_entity.id
_entity.type
_entity.pdbx_description
1 polymer ?
#
loop_
_entity_poly.entity_id
_entity_poly.type
_entity_poly.pdbx_seq_one_letter_code
_entity_poly.pdbx_strand_id
1 'polypeptide(L)'
;NEKEFAEFTARQIQVETEKREVELRIETLRQEAQNELEIAELKYQASLDAPKKQKTDVEDEIRKIQNLLDKSKGSFSEWLDQNRKGWQENIGKVVDEETILYNDVLNPQLVADSSALSSSSSAASLYGVNINLTAVERKFRTPKELKEQLAEKEQLRADIIKQLNDLLNQHEENHKTMKGKYLLQIRKLNESLHAKKAEMQLL
;
A
#
# COMPACT_ATOMS: atom_id res chain seq x y z
N ASN A 1 -14.09 -46.78 59.58
CA ASN A 1 -14.99 -45.84 60.20
C ASN A 1 -15.83 -45.10 59.14
N GLU A 2 -17.17 -45.18 59.29
CA GLU A 2 -18.09 -44.61 58.28
C GLU A 2 -17.82 -43.11 58.00
N LYS A 3 -17.47 -42.35 59.03
CA LYS A 3 -17.12 -40.92 58.88
C LYS A 3 -15.88 -40.67 58.01
N GLU A 4 -14.82 -41.40 58.29
CA GLU A 4 -13.56 -41.27 57.51
C GLU A 4 -13.76 -41.66 56.04
N PHE A 5 -14.59 -42.69 55.80
CA PHE A 5 -14.94 -43.08 54.43
C PHE A 5 -15.79 -42.02 53.71
N ALA A 6 -16.74 -41.39 54.40
CA ALA A 6 -17.53 -40.31 53.85
C ALA A 6 -16.70 -39.07 53.55
N GLU A 7 -15.76 -38.69 54.45
CA GLU A 7 -14.81 -37.56 54.20
C GLU A 7 -13.87 -37.83 53.04
N PHE A 8 -13.35 -39.05 52.93
CA PHE A 8 -12.50 -39.47 51.81
C PHE A 8 -13.26 -39.40 50.47
N THR A 9 -14.48 -39.94 50.43
CA THR A 9 -15.31 -39.90 49.20
C THR A 9 -15.67 -38.47 48.81
N ALA A 10 -16.02 -37.63 49.79
CA ALA A 10 -16.28 -36.20 49.53
C ALA A 10 -15.05 -35.47 48.96
N ARG A 11 -13.86 -35.78 49.48
CA ARG A 11 -12.59 -35.19 48.96
C ARG A 11 -12.27 -35.65 47.54
N GLN A 12 -12.49 -36.95 47.26
CA GLN A 12 -12.31 -37.46 45.89
C GLN A 12 -13.23 -36.73 44.87
N ILE A 13 -14.51 -36.57 45.20
CA ILE A 13 -15.48 -35.88 44.37
C ILE A 13 -15.06 -34.42 44.15
N GLN A 14 -14.63 -33.75 45.23
CA GLN A 14 -14.17 -32.38 45.17
C GLN A 14 -12.96 -32.22 44.21
N VAL A 15 -11.93 -33.04 44.41
CA VAL A 15 -10.70 -32.98 43.56
C VAL A 15 -11.01 -33.31 42.09
N GLU A 16 -11.89 -34.27 41.82
CA GLU A 16 -12.31 -34.59 40.46
C GLU A 16 -13.10 -33.45 39.83
N THR A 17 -13.97 -32.78 40.59
CA THR A 17 -14.70 -31.60 40.10
C THR A 17 -13.75 -30.46 39.78
N GLU A 18 -12.84 -30.11 40.67
CA GLU A 18 -11.82 -29.08 40.48
C GLU A 18 -10.91 -29.40 39.28
N LYS A 19 -10.53 -30.65 39.09
CA LYS A 19 -9.77 -31.11 37.92
C LYS A 19 -10.54 -30.86 36.62
N ARG A 20 -11.82 -31.24 36.56
CA ARG A 20 -12.67 -31.01 35.36
C ARG A 20 -12.85 -29.53 35.08
N GLU A 21 -13.01 -28.68 36.07
CA GLU A 21 -13.11 -27.23 35.91
C GLU A 21 -11.83 -26.65 35.29
N VAL A 22 -10.65 -27.11 35.75
CA VAL A 22 -9.36 -26.68 35.17
C VAL A 22 -9.20 -27.16 33.73
N GLU A 23 -9.56 -28.41 33.43
CA GLU A 23 -9.53 -28.95 32.07
C GLU A 23 -10.45 -28.17 31.11
N LEU A 24 -11.67 -27.86 31.56
CA LEU A 24 -12.61 -27.04 30.79
C LEU A 24 -12.07 -25.62 30.57
N ARG A 25 -11.46 -25.02 31.59
CA ARG A 25 -10.87 -23.68 31.46
C ARG A 25 -9.70 -23.65 30.49
N ILE A 26 -8.86 -24.68 30.47
CA ILE A 26 -7.77 -24.80 29.48
C ILE A 26 -8.35 -24.87 28.07
N GLU A 27 -9.40 -25.65 27.84
CA GLU A 27 -10.02 -25.77 26.52
C GLU A 27 -10.67 -24.46 26.07
N THR A 28 -11.38 -23.80 26.98
CA THR A 28 -11.96 -22.47 26.73
C THR A 28 -10.88 -21.45 26.34
N LEU A 29 -9.75 -21.39 27.06
CA LEU A 29 -8.65 -20.49 26.75
C LEU A 29 -8.00 -20.80 25.40
N ARG A 30 -7.90 -22.06 25.01
CA ARG A 30 -7.39 -22.44 23.67
C ARG A 30 -8.31 -21.92 22.58
N GLN A 31 -9.61 -22.05 22.79
CA GLN A 31 -10.61 -21.59 21.82
C GLN A 31 -10.68 -20.06 21.75
N GLU A 32 -10.61 -19.38 22.89
CA GLU A 32 -10.49 -17.92 22.96
C GLU A 32 -9.24 -17.44 22.23
N ALA A 33 -8.08 -18.08 22.45
CA ALA A 33 -6.83 -17.76 21.79
C ALA A 33 -6.91 -17.92 20.26
N GLN A 34 -7.49 -19.01 19.80
CA GLN A 34 -7.66 -19.26 18.37
C GLN A 34 -8.58 -18.20 17.72
N ASN A 35 -9.71 -17.89 18.35
CA ASN A 35 -10.65 -16.89 17.87
C ASN A 35 -10.02 -15.49 17.83
N GLU A 36 -9.30 -15.08 18.88
CA GLU A 36 -8.62 -13.76 18.89
C GLU A 36 -7.54 -13.67 17.81
N LEU A 37 -6.77 -14.74 17.59
CA LEU A 37 -5.76 -14.78 16.52
C LEU A 37 -6.40 -14.71 15.13
N GLU A 38 -7.50 -15.40 14.91
CA GLU A 38 -8.24 -15.35 13.64
C GLU A 38 -8.81 -13.95 13.37
N ILE A 39 -9.42 -13.33 14.38
CA ILE A 39 -9.90 -11.94 14.28
C ILE A 39 -8.75 -10.98 14.00
N ALA A 40 -7.60 -11.15 14.63
CA ALA A 40 -6.42 -10.32 14.38
C ALA A 40 -5.90 -10.48 12.94
N GLU A 41 -5.88 -11.71 12.42
CA GLU A 41 -5.51 -12.00 11.04
C GLU A 41 -6.46 -11.33 10.03
N LEU A 42 -7.77 -11.47 10.24
CA LEU A 42 -8.78 -10.84 9.37
C LEU A 42 -8.66 -9.32 9.36
N LYS A 43 -8.43 -8.69 10.52
CA LYS A 43 -8.19 -7.25 10.62
C LYS A 43 -6.91 -6.83 9.89
N TYR A 44 -5.85 -7.61 10.02
CA TYR A 44 -4.60 -7.35 9.31
C TYR A 44 -4.80 -7.44 7.79
N GLN A 45 -5.42 -8.50 7.29
CA GLN A 45 -5.72 -8.65 5.87
C GLN A 45 -6.56 -7.47 5.33
N ALA A 46 -7.60 -7.08 6.04
CA ALA A 46 -8.41 -5.92 5.67
C ALA A 46 -7.60 -4.60 5.66
N SER A 47 -6.61 -4.46 6.55
CA SER A 47 -5.75 -3.27 6.59
C SER A 47 -4.75 -3.19 5.43
N LEU A 48 -4.49 -4.31 4.74
CA LEU A 48 -3.57 -4.37 3.61
C LEU A 48 -4.22 -3.97 2.27
N ASP A 49 -5.54 -4.07 2.14
CA ASP A 49 -6.23 -3.92 0.85
C ASP A 49 -6.03 -2.53 0.24
N ALA A 50 -6.27 -1.47 1.02
CA ALA A 50 -6.11 -0.10 0.55
C ALA A 50 -4.67 0.27 0.20
N PRO A 51 -3.65 0.01 1.06
CA PRO A 51 -2.25 0.29 0.71
C PRO A 51 -1.74 -0.54 -0.47
N LYS A 52 -2.14 -1.81 -0.62
CA LYS A 52 -1.77 -2.64 -1.76
C LYS A 52 -2.33 -2.10 -3.06
N LYS A 53 -3.61 -1.71 -3.07
CA LYS A 53 -4.24 -1.09 -4.23
C LYS A 53 -3.54 0.21 -4.58
N GLN A 54 -3.32 1.09 -3.61
CA GLN A 54 -2.62 2.36 -3.82
C GLN A 54 -1.21 2.16 -4.38
N LYS A 55 -0.47 1.16 -3.89
CA LYS A 55 0.85 0.79 -4.43
C LYS A 55 0.76 0.46 -5.91
N THR A 56 -0.19 -0.41 -6.30
CA THR A 56 -0.39 -0.80 -7.71
C THR A 56 -0.72 0.40 -8.59
N ASP A 57 -1.63 1.26 -8.15
CA ASP A 57 -2.03 2.48 -8.88
C ASP A 57 -0.83 3.42 -9.10
N VAL A 58 0.00 3.62 -8.07
CA VAL A 58 1.23 4.43 -8.15
C VAL A 58 2.27 3.80 -9.07
N GLU A 59 2.46 2.49 -9.02
CA GLU A 59 3.39 1.78 -9.90
C GLU A 59 2.97 1.88 -11.38
N ASP A 60 1.67 1.84 -11.68
CA ASP A 60 1.14 2.05 -13.02
C ASP A 60 1.34 3.49 -13.51
N GLU A 61 1.16 4.48 -12.63
CA GLU A 61 1.47 5.89 -12.96
C GLU A 61 2.97 6.10 -13.21
N ILE A 62 3.85 5.54 -12.39
CA ILE A 62 5.30 5.57 -12.59
C ILE A 62 5.65 5.01 -13.98
N ARG A 63 5.09 3.86 -14.35
CA ARG A 63 5.31 3.22 -15.65
C ARG A 63 4.87 4.11 -16.80
N LYS A 64 3.70 4.75 -16.68
CA LYS A 64 3.21 5.71 -17.70
C LYS A 64 4.16 6.89 -17.86
N ILE A 65 4.62 7.49 -16.76
CA ILE A 65 5.57 8.61 -16.79
C ILE A 65 6.90 8.21 -17.41
N GLN A 66 7.44 7.04 -17.06
CA GLN A 66 8.68 6.50 -17.64
C GLN A 66 8.54 6.30 -19.16
N ASN A 67 7.43 5.72 -19.61
CA ASN A 67 7.15 5.54 -21.03
C ASN A 67 7.09 6.88 -21.80
N LEU A 68 6.49 7.91 -21.19
CA LEU A 68 6.46 9.26 -21.81
C LEU A 68 7.86 9.88 -21.88
N LEU A 69 8.66 9.72 -20.82
CA LEU A 69 10.06 10.18 -20.82
C LEU A 69 10.91 9.49 -21.88
N ASP A 70 10.71 8.20 -22.10
CA ASP A 70 11.43 7.47 -23.13
C ASP A 70 10.98 7.87 -24.54
N LYS A 71 9.67 8.06 -24.75
CA LYS A 71 9.12 8.57 -26.03
C LYS A 71 9.52 10.01 -26.32
N SER A 72 9.88 10.81 -25.33
CA SER A 72 10.28 12.20 -25.54
C SER A 72 11.64 12.33 -26.26
N LYS A 73 12.49 11.31 -26.16
CA LYS A 73 13.82 11.29 -26.79
C LYS A 73 13.70 11.11 -28.29
N GLY A 74 14.37 11.96 -29.08
CA GLY A 74 14.32 11.95 -30.53
C GLY A 74 12.98 12.43 -31.14
N SER A 75 12.01 12.83 -30.30
CA SER A 75 10.68 13.20 -30.74
C SER A 75 10.56 14.63 -31.28
N PHE A 76 9.40 14.95 -31.82
CA PHE A 76 9.08 16.31 -32.26
C PHE A 76 9.12 17.32 -31.11
N SER A 77 8.75 16.90 -29.88
CA SER A 77 8.86 17.78 -28.70
C SER A 77 10.31 18.15 -28.37
N GLU A 78 11.26 17.22 -28.48
CA GLU A 78 12.69 17.50 -28.28
C GLU A 78 13.23 18.46 -29.38
N TRP A 79 12.82 18.24 -30.63
CA TRP A 79 13.15 19.17 -31.69
C TRP A 79 12.62 20.59 -31.48
N LEU A 80 11.37 20.71 -30.98
CA LEU A 80 10.76 22.00 -30.63
C LEU A 80 11.51 22.68 -29.46
N ASP A 81 11.94 21.95 -28.43
CA ASP A 81 12.74 22.50 -27.35
C ASP A 81 14.05 23.11 -27.81
N GLN A 82 14.66 22.52 -28.82
CA GLN A 82 15.92 22.99 -29.39
C GLN A 82 15.72 24.17 -30.36
N ASN A 83 14.62 24.22 -31.11
CA ASN A 83 14.43 25.14 -32.22
C ASN A 83 13.37 26.24 -31.99
N ARG A 84 12.46 26.10 -30.98
CA ARG A 84 11.33 27.01 -30.75
C ARG A 84 11.07 27.26 -29.30
N LYS A 85 11.77 28.20 -28.68
CA LYS A 85 11.53 28.59 -27.26
C LYS A 85 10.08 29.04 -27.08
N GLY A 86 9.43 28.57 -25.98
CA GLY A 86 8.05 28.93 -25.63
C GLY A 86 6.98 28.24 -26.46
N TRP A 87 7.33 27.21 -27.24
CA TRP A 87 6.37 26.42 -28.00
C TRP A 87 5.30 25.74 -27.15
N GLN A 88 5.63 25.45 -25.89
CA GLN A 88 4.72 24.80 -24.91
C GLN A 88 3.45 25.61 -24.73
N GLU A 89 3.56 26.95 -24.71
CA GLU A 89 2.43 27.85 -24.53
C GLU A 89 1.59 28.09 -25.79
N ASN A 90 2.04 27.59 -26.91
CA ASN A 90 1.37 27.73 -28.23
C ASN A 90 1.03 26.33 -28.78
N ILE A 91 2.00 25.67 -29.38
CA ILE A 91 1.84 24.35 -30.00
C ILE A 91 1.42 23.33 -28.96
N GLY A 92 2.04 23.32 -27.78
CA GLY A 92 1.74 22.38 -26.67
C GLY A 92 0.32 22.44 -26.10
N LYS A 93 -0.46 23.50 -26.42
CA LYS A 93 -1.87 23.63 -26.01
C LYS A 93 -2.86 23.01 -26.99
N VAL A 94 -2.48 22.85 -28.24
CA VAL A 94 -3.40 22.45 -29.32
C VAL A 94 -3.02 21.14 -29.99
N VAL A 95 -1.80 20.67 -29.80
CA VAL A 95 -1.28 19.45 -30.43
C VAL A 95 -1.34 18.29 -29.46
N ASP A 96 -1.73 17.13 -29.96
CA ASP A 96 -1.82 15.92 -29.17
C ASP A 96 -0.43 15.43 -28.73
N GLU A 97 -0.31 15.09 -27.45
CA GLU A 97 0.96 14.73 -26.82
C GLU A 97 1.52 13.42 -27.38
N GLU A 98 0.69 12.38 -27.52
CA GLU A 98 1.15 11.04 -27.89
C GLU A 98 1.33 10.88 -29.38
N THR A 99 0.41 11.39 -30.20
CA THR A 99 0.41 11.15 -31.63
C THR A 99 1.30 12.12 -32.41
N ILE A 100 1.52 13.31 -31.90
CA ILE A 100 2.29 14.37 -32.58
C ILE A 100 3.57 14.72 -31.82
N LEU A 101 3.48 15.14 -30.53
CA LEU A 101 4.64 15.69 -29.83
C LEU A 101 5.73 14.65 -29.57
N TYR A 102 5.35 13.43 -29.23
CA TYR A 102 6.28 12.32 -29.00
C TYR A 102 6.51 11.45 -30.24
N ASN A 103 6.12 11.93 -31.40
CA ASN A 103 6.40 11.26 -32.68
C ASN A 103 7.82 11.57 -33.17
N ASP A 104 8.59 10.55 -33.50
CA ASP A 104 9.99 10.62 -33.94
C ASP A 104 10.17 10.58 -35.48
N VAL A 105 9.07 10.31 -36.22
CA VAL A 105 9.11 10.19 -37.69
C VAL A 105 8.65 11.43 -38.46
N LEU A 106 8.26 12.51 -37.75
CA LEU A 106 7.71 13.74 -38.38
C LEU A 106 8.73 14.56 -39.15
N ASN A 107 10.03 14.35 -38.93
CA ASN A 107 11.13 15.03 -39.61
C ASN A 107 10.92 16.56 -39.78
N PRO A 108 10.74 17.32 -38.68
CA PRO A 108 10.38 18.73 -38.72
C PRO A 108 11.51 19.58 -39.28
N GLN A 109 11.17 20.61 -40.11
CA GLN A 109 12.11 21.55 -40.68
C GLN A 109 11.67 23.00 -40.42
N LEU A 110 12.64 23.89 -40.21
CA LEU A 110 12.37 25.32 -40.11
C LEU A 110 12.15 25.89 -41.52
N VAL A 111 10.99 26.56 -41.74
CA VAL A 111 10.77 27.30 -42.98
C VAL A 111 11.40 28.70 -42.82
N ALA A 112 12.23 29.09 -43.79
CA ALA A 112 13.04 30.31 -43.72
C ALA A 112 12.23 31.63 -43.83
N ASP A 113 11.00 31.58 -44.34
CA ASP A 113 10.12 32.76 -44.48
C ASP A 113 9.21 32.94 -43.27
N SER A 114 9.75 33.49 -42.24
CA SER A 114 9.00 33.84 -41.01
C SER A 114 8.80 35.35 -40.84
N SER A 115 8.31 36.03 -41.86
CA SER A 115 7.84 37.42 -41.67
C SER A 115 6.50 37.56 -40.91
N ALA A 116 5.93 36.47 -40.40
CA ALA A 116 4.62 36.43 -39.73
C ALA A 116 4.60 36.02 -38.27
N LEU A 117 5.74 35.80 -37.62
CA LEU A 117 5.78 35.48 -36.19
C LEU A 117 6.52 36.56 -35.41
N SER A 118 5.98 37.77 -35.42
CA SER A 118 6.39 38.82 -34.49
C SER A 118 5.97 38.49 -33.07
N SER A 119 6.93 38.46 -32.21
CA SER A 119 7.08 38.05 -30.88
C SER A 119 6.34 38.86 -29.81
N SER A 120 5.09 39.21 -29.96
CA SER A 120 4.42 40.00 -28.91
C SER A 120 2.89 39.86 -28.81
N SER A 121 2.30 38.79 -29.28
CA SER A 121 0.88 38.57 -28.93
C SER A 121 0.62 37.11 -28.59
N SER A 122 -0.23 36.90 -27.59
CA SER A 122 -0.79 35.60 -27.16
C SER A 122 -1.60 34.88 -28.24
N ALA A 123 -1.50 35.27 -29.49
CA ALA A 123 -2.13 34.65 -30.65
C ALA A 123 -1.15 33.73 -31.37
N ALA A 124 -1.39 32.43 -31.31
CA ALA A 124 -0.69 31.44 -32.14
C ALA A 124 -1.35 31.37 -33.51
N SER A 125 -0.55 31.45 -34.58
CA SER A 125 -1.03 31.24 -35.95
C SER A 125 -0.92 29.75 -36.28
N LEU A 126 -2.05 29.08 -36.46
CA LEU A 126 -2.16 27.73 -36.98
C LEU A 126 -2.83 27.81 -38.35
N TYR A 127 -2.15 27.41 -39.40
CA TYR A 127 -2.66 27.46 -40.78
C TYR A 127 -3.20 28.85 -41.17
N GLY A 128 -2.55 29.94 -40.72
CA GLY A 128 -2.96 31.31 -41.05
C GLY A 128 -4.17 31.83 -40.23
N VAL A 129 -4.72 31.07 -39.30
CA VAL A 129 -5.79 31.50 -38.39
C VAL A 129 -5.20 31.89 -37.05
N ASN A 130 -5.46 33.11 -36.59
CA ASN A 130 -5.08 33.58 -35.27
C ASN A 130 -6.08 33.07 -34.24
N ILE A 131 -5.61 32.29 -33.22
CA ILE A 131 -6.42 31.79 -32.13
C ILE A 131 -5.88 32.28 -30.79
N ASN A 132 -6.79 32.65 -29.90
CA ASN A 132 -6.43 33.05 -28.55
C ASN A 132 -6.33 31.79 -27.67
N LEU A 133 -5.11 31.40 -27.30
CA LEU A 133 -4.83 30.24 -26.48
C LEU A 133 -4.71 30.54 -24.96
N THR A 134 -4.95 31.79 -24.55
CA THR A 134 -4.80 32.15 -23.11
C THR A 134 -5.75 31.43 -22.20
N ALA A 135 -6.95 31.07 -22.68
CA ALA A 135 -7.96 30.32 -21.93
C ALA A 135 -7.83 28.79 -22.06
N VAL A 136 -6.86 28.29 -22.85
CA VAL A 136 -6.65 26.87 -23.04
C VAL A 136 -5.56 26.37 -22.12
N GLU A 137 -5.87 25.38 -21.31
CA GLU A 137 -4.90 24.70 -20.45
C GLU A 137 -3.86 23.96 -21.29
N ARG A 138 -2.59 24.07 -20.88
CA ARG A 138 -1.50 23.32 -21.47
C ARG A 138 -1.61 21.82 -21.12
N LYS A 139 -1.77 20.97 -22.10
CA LYS A 139 -1.85 19.50 -21.90
C LYS A 139 -0.48 18.83 -21.90
N PHE A 140 0.49 19.41 -22.60
CA PHE A 140 1.84 18.86 -22.71
C PHE A 140 2.64 19.07 -21.42
N ARG A 141 3.33 18.02 -21.00
CA ARG A 141 4.27 18.01 -19.89
C ARG A 141 5.70 17.92 -20.39
N THR A 142 6.55 18.83 -19.96
CA THR A 142 7.96 18.81 -20.32
C THR A 142 8.68 17.62 -19.67
N PRO A 143 9.82 17.15 -20.23
CA PRO A 143 10.65 16.12 -19.61
C PRO A 143 11.10 16.47 -18.18
N LYS A 144 11.27 17.76 -17.86
CA LYS A 144 11.60 18.22 -16.52
C LYS A 144 10.43 17.97 -15.56
N GLU A 145 9.23 18.39 -15.94
CA GLU A 145 8.00 18.18 -15.15
C GLU A 145 7.70 16.69 -14.97
N LEU A 146 7.91 15.87 -16.01
CA LEU A 146 7.78 14.42 -15.93
C LEU A 146 8.77 13.79 -14.94
N LYS A 147 10.03 14.27 -14.92
CA LYS A 147 11.03 13.79 -13.93
C LYS A 147 10.68 14.20 -12.50
N GLU A 148 10.16 15.41 -12.30
CA GLU A 148 9.68 15.86 -10.99
C GLU A 148 8.49 15.01 -10.53
N GLN A 149 7.51 14.77 -11.39
CA GLN A 149 6.38 13.88 -11.10
C GLN A 149 6.82 12.44 -10.83
N LEU A 150 7.81 11.94 -11.59
CA LEU A 150 8.37 10.60 -11.34
C LEU A 150 8.98 10.51 -9.96
N ALA A 151 9.80 11.49 -9.55
CA ALA A 151 10.41 11.53 -8.23
C ALA A 151 9.37 11.57 -7.09
N GLU A 152 8.31 12.37 -7.25
CA GLU A 152 7.18 12.42 -6.31
C GLU A 152 6.47 11.05 -6.18
N LYS A 153 6.21 10.39 -7.32
CA LYS A 153 5.55 9.08 -7.33
C LYS A 153 6.44 7.96 -6.76
N GLU A 154 7.75 8.01 -7.02
CA GLU A 154 8.71 7.09 -6.43
C GLU A 154 8.81 7.27 -4.91
N GLN A 155 8.78 8.51 -4.42
CA GLN A 155 8.72 8.79 -2.99
C GLN A 155 7.43 8.25 -2.37
N LEU A 156 6.27 8.51 -3.00
CA LEU A 156 4.99 8.00 -2.53
C LEU A 156 4.97 6.46 -2.48
N ARG A 157 5.54 5.80 -3.50
CA ARG A 157 5.70 4.33 -3.50
C ARG A 157 6.55 3.85 -2.32
N ALA A 158 7.66 4.54 -2.04
CA ALA A 158 8.52 4.21 -0.90
C ALA A 158 7.78 4.35 0.44
N ASP A 159 6.98 5.40 0.60
CA ASP A 159 6.19 5.64 1.81
C ASP A 159 5.10 4.56 1.99
N ILE A 160 4.44 4.14 0.91
CA ILE A 160 3.47 3.04 0.95
C ILE A 160 4.14 1.71 1.32
N ILE A 161 5.31 1.42 0.77
CA ILE A 161 6.09 0.21 1.12
C ILE A 161 6.46 0.23 2.60
N LYS A 162 6.89 1.38 3.12
CA LYS A 162 7.17 1.55 4.55
C LYS A 162 5.92 1.28 5.39
N GLN A 163 4.78 1.85 5.02
CA GLN A 163 3.50 1.61 5.71
C GLN A 163 3.12 0.13 5.72
N LEU A 164 3.29 -0.58 4.61
CA LEU A 164 3.03 -2.02 4.54
C LEU A 164 3.96 -2.83 5.47
N ASN A 165 5.23 -2.46 5.54
CA ASN A 165 6.18 -3.09 6.46
C ASN A 165 5.84 -2.81 7.93
N ASP A 166 5.43 -1.59 8.25
CA ASP A 166 5.02 -1.22 9.61
C ASP A 166 3.77 -1.99 10.04
N LEU A 167 2.79 -2.18 9.14
CA LEU A 167 1.61 -3.02 9.39
C LEU A 167 1.99 -4.49 9.64
N LEU A 168 2.93 -5.02 8.86
CA LEU A 168 3.43 -6.40 9.05
C LEU A 168 4.11 -6.54 10.43
N ASN A 169 5.02 -5.64 10.77
CA ASN A 169 5.73 -5.67 12.06
C ASN A 169 4.76 -5.57 13.24
N GLN A 170 3.78 -4.66 13.16
CA GLN A 170 2.74 -4.53 14.19
C GLN A 170 1.90 -5.81 14.32
N HIS A 171 1.55 -6.42 13.19
CA HIS A 171 0.81 -7.68 13.19
C HIS A 171 1.61 -8.80 13.86
N GLU A 172 2.88 -8.99 13.50
CA GLU A 172 3.76 -9.99 14.08
C GLU A 172 3.96 -9.80 15.59
N GLU A 173 4.17 -8.56 16.04
CA GLU A 173 4.33 -8.23 17.45
C GLU A 173 3.05 -8.49 18.24
N ASN A 174 1.90 -8.06 17.73
CA ASN A 174 0.59 -8.32 18.32
C ASN A 174 0.31 -9.82 18.43
N HIS A 175 0.57 -10.56 17.34
CA HIS A 175 0.39 -12.01 17.29
C HIS A 175 1.28 -12.74 18.33
N LYS A 176 2.56 -12.33 18.45
CA LYS A 176 3.49 -12.87 19.45
C LYS A 176 3.03 -12.56 20.87
N THR A 177 2.59 -11.34 21.13
CA THR A 177 2.11 -10.90 22.44
C THR A 177 0.85 -11.67 22.85
N MET A 178 -0.12 -11.81 21.94
CA MET A 178 -1.35 -12.57 22.17
C MET A 178 -1.05 -14.04 22.46
N LYS A 179 -0.25 -14.69 21.62
CA LYS A 179 0.21 -16.07 21.88
C LYS A 179 0.89 -16.22 23.24
N GLY A 180 1.81 -15.32 23.57
CA GLY A 180 2.54 -15.33 24.83
C GLY A 180 1.60 -15.23 26.04
N LYS A 181 0.60 -14.35 25.98
CA LYS A 181 -0.42 -14.18 27.03
C LYS A 181 -1.18 -15.50 27.29
N TYR A 182 -1.70 -16.12 26.24
CA TYR A 182 -2.47 -17.37 26.36
C TYR A 182 -1.61 -18.55 26.77
N LEU A 183 -0.42 -18.68 26.22
CA LEU A 183 0.52 -19.75 26.61
C LEU A 183 0.88 -19.67 28.09
N LEU A 184 1.10 -18.47 28.63
CA LEU A 184 1.40 -18.30 30.05
C LEU A 184 0.23 -18.72 30.94
N GLN A 185 -1.01 -18.36 30.57
CA GLN A 185 -2.21 -18.74 31.33
C GLN A 185 -2.44 -20.25 31.27
N ILE A 186 -2.34 -20.85 30.09
CA ILE A 186 -2.50 -22.30 29.90
C ILE A 186 -1.43 -23.07 30.69
N ARG A 187 -0.18 -22.58 30.68
CA ARG A 187 0.91 -23.18 31.45
C ARG A 187 0.60 -23.23 32.95
N LYS A 188 0.16 -22.09 33.52
CA LYS A 188 -0.24 -22.04 34.97
C LYS A 188 -1.39 -23.01 35.30
N LEU A 189 -2.36 -23.11 34.39
CA LEU A 189 -3.47 -24.06 34.60
C LEU A 189 -3.01 -25.52 34.45
N ASN A 190 -2.09 -25.84 33.56
CA ASN A 190 -1.51 -27.15 33.43
C ASN A 190 -0.71 -27.54 34.69
N GLU A 191 0.04 -26.61 35.28
CA GLU A 191 0.73 -26.83 36.57
C GLU A 191 -0.27 -27.14 37.66
N SER A 192 -1.39 -26.40 37.75
CA SER A 192 -2.50 -26.69 38.68
C SER A 192 -3.14 -28.06 38.39
N LEU A 193 -3.37 -28.38 37.12
CA LEU A 193 -3.93 -29.68 36.74
C LEU A 193 -3.03 -30.85 37.14
N HIS A 194 -1.71 -30.70 36.96
CA HIS A 194 -0.75 -31.71 37.44
C HIS A 194 -0.78 -31.89 38.93
N ALA A 195 -0.88 -30.81 39.72
CA ALA A 195 -1.02 -30.88 41.16
C ALA A 195 -2.31 -31.63 41.61
N LYS A 196 -3.45 -31.34 40.94
CA LYS A 196 -4.72 -32.04 41.20
C LYS A 196 -4.67 -33.52 40.83
N LYS A 197 -4.01 -33.88 39.75
CA LYS A 197 -3.78 -35.30 39.38
C LYS A 197 -2.91 -36.02 40.37
N ALA A 198 -1.87 -35.38 40.90
CA ALA A 198 -1.03 -35.97 41.94
C ALA A 198 -1.80 -36.14 43.26
N GLU A 199 -2.61 -35.14 43.69
CA GLU A 199 -3.47 -35.24 44.86
C GLU A 199 -4.45 -36.41 44.73
N MET A 200 -5.04 -36.61 43.55
CA MET A 200 -5.96 -37.70 43.29
C MET A 200 -5.30 -39.09 43.33
N GLN A 201 -3.99 -39.19 43.04
CA GLN A 201 -3.23 -40.45 43.15
C GLN A 201 -2.85 -40.79 44.59
N LEU A 202 -2.86 -39.81 45.51
CA LEU A 202 -2.54 -39.96 46.90
C LEU A 202 -3.77 -40.26 47.76
N LEU A 203 -4.96 -40.03 47.23
CA LEU A 203 -6.25 -40.38 47.78
C LEU A 203 -6.65 -41.81 47.39
#